data_152be374599661ca80cb304dfe20cd12
#
_entry.id   152be374599661ca80cb304dfe20cd12
#
_cell.length_a   1.000
_cell.length_b   1.000
_cell.length_c   1.000
_cell.angle_alpha   90.00
_cell.angle_beta   90.00
_cell.angle_gamma   90.00
#
_symmetry.space_group_name_H-M   'P 1'
#
loop_
_entity.id
_entity.type
_entity.pdbx_description
1 polymer ?
#
loop_
_entity_poly.entity_id
_entity_poly.type
_entity_poly.pdbx_seq_one_letter_code
_entity_poly.pdbx_strand_id
1 'polypeptide(L)'
;FDSDPSIELIDIGGPTMVRAAAKNHAHVGVVVDPSDYATVAEEVGRGGGLSQDTRRSLAVRAFEVIADYDRQIADWMVDGLPSETEGAPATTVDAGPDVLPTRLTLDATRAEVLRYGENPHQVGARYRTGDGGCWDRAQQHQGKAMSYLNVYDADAAWRLVWSLGDRPAAVVIKHANPCGAAVADDLVTAY
;
A
#
# COMPACT_ATOMS: atom_id res chain seq x y z
N PHE A 1 17.97 8.13 10.21
CA PHE A 1 16.87 8.72 10.98
C PHE A 1 16.06 7.65 11.71
N ASP A 2 15.66 6.57 11.04
CA ASP A 2 14.77 5.53 11.60
C ASP A 2 15.31 4.80 12.85
N SER A 3 16.63 4.69 13.00
CA SER A 3 17.25 3.95 14.11
C SER A 3 17.50 4.79 15.37
N ASP A 4 17.64 6.10 15.22
CA ASP A 4 17.90 7.05 16.31
C ASP A 4 17.47 8.46 15.86
N PRO A 5 16.17 8.75 15.82
CA PRO A 5 15.66 10.01 15.33
C PRO A 5 16.03 11.16 16.27
N SER A 6 16.64 12.20 15.70
CA SER A 6 16.94 13.45 16.39
C SER A 6 16.90 14.63 15.42
N ILE A 7 16.71 15.84 15.93
CA ILE A 7 16.69 17.07 15.12
C ILE A 7 17.96 17.20 14.27
N GLU A 8 19.13 16.90 14.85
CA GLU A 8 20.42 17.02 14.18
C GLU A 8 20.60 16.03 13.01
N LEU A 9 19.85 14.94 13.00
CA LEU A 9 19.92 13.91 11.94
C LEU A 9 18.94 14.17 10.80
N ILE A 10 18.10 15.21 10.88
CA ILE A 10 17.22 15.59 9.77
C ILE A 10 18.09 16.12 8.62
N ASP A 11 18.08 15.39 7.50
CA ASP A 11 18.80 15.82 6.30
C ASP A 11 17.99 16.89 5.55
N ILE A 12 18.56 18.07 5.43
CA ILE A 12 18.00 19.20 4.66
C ILE A 12 18.65 19.28 3.28
N GLY A 13 19.96 19.06 3.21
CA GLY A 13 20.76 19.27 1.99
C GLY A 13 20.43 18.28 0.89
N GLY A 14 20.39 16.98 1.21
CA GLY A 14 20.07 15.91 0.28
C GLY A 14 18.66 16.05 -0.32
N PRO A 15 17.61 16.16 0.50
CA PRO A 15 16.25 16.41 0.03
C PRO A 15 16.12 17.66 -0.85
N THR A 16 16.77 18.76 -0.48
CA THR A 16 16.77 20.00 -1.28
C THR A 16 17.39 19.78 -2.65
N MET A 17 18.52 19.10 -2.72
CA MET A 17 19.23 18.79 -3.97
C MET A 17 18.41 17.86 -4.86
N VAL A 18 17.81 16.80 -4.29
CA VAL A 18 16.95 15.87 -5.00
C VAL A 18 15.72 16.57 -5.58
N ARG A 19 15.05 17.43 -4.79
CA ARG A 19 13.90 18.22 -5.26
C ARG A 19 14.26 19.16 -6.40
N ALA A 20 15.42 19.83 -6.31
CA ALA A 20 15.89 20.72 -7.38
C ALA A 20 16.16 19.94 -8.68
N ALA A 21 16.80 18.79 -8.61
CA ALA A 21 17.06 17.92 -9.75
C ALA A 21 15.76 17.36 -10.35
N ALA A 22 14.86 16.84 -9.54
CA ALA A 22 13.56 16.34 -9.97
C ALA A 22 12.70 17.42 -10.65
N LYS A 23 12.68 18.63 -10.12
CA LYS A 23 12.02 19.78 -10.76
C LYS A 23 12.58 20.05 -12.15
N ASN A 24 13.88 19.86 -12.37
CA ASN A 24 14.56 20.06 -13.64
C ASN A 24 14.60 18.79 -14.51
N HIS A 25 13.63 17.89 -14.40
CA HIS A 25 13.56 16.62 -15.10
C HIS A 25 13.60 16.74 -16.64
N ALA A 26 13.31 17.91 -17.20
CA ALA A 26 13.47 18.15 -18.62
C ALA A 26 14.93 17.91 -19.08
N HIS A 27 15.91 18.14 -18.19
CA HIS A 27 17.34 18.08 -18.49
C HIS A 27 18.12 17.13 -17.58
N VAL A 28 17.58 16.78 -16.40
CA VAL A 28 18.27 16.02 -15.35
C VAL A 28 17.49 14.77 -15.00
N GLY A 29 18.17 13.62 -14.91
CA GLY A 29 17.66 12.42 -14.25
C GLY A 29 18.24 12.33 -12.85
N VAL A 30 17.38 12.20 -11.82
CA VAL A 30 17.79 11.97 -10.44
C VAL A 30 17.33 10.59 -10.02
N VAL A 31 18.26 9.78 -9.53
CA VAL A 31 17.99 8.41 -9.08
C VAL A 31 18.04 8.38 -7.57
N VAL A 32 16.96 7.95 -6.95
CA VAL A 32 16.81 7.85 -5.48
C VAL A 32 16.62 6.40 -5.01
N ASP A 33 16.45 5.47 -5.93
CA ASP A 33 16.24 4.05 -5.64
C ASP A 33 17.21 3.19 -6.47
N PRO A 34 17.98 2.28 -5.84
CA PRO A 34 18.87 1.38 -6.56
C PRO A 34 18.20 0.48 -7.61
N SER A 35 16.89 0.22 -7.46
CA SER A 35 16.14 -0.56 -8.45
C SER A 35 16.08 0.08 -9.83
N ASP A 36 16.31 1.40 -9.94
CA ASP A 36 16.35 2.13 -11.20
C ASP A 36 17.71 2.05 -11.92
N TYR A 37 18.78 1.58 -11.25
CA TYR A 37 20.14 1.58 -11.82
C TYR A 37 20.25 0.80 -13.12
N ALA A 38 19.58 -0.35 -13.21
CA ALA A 38 19.64 -1.17 -14.42
C ALA A 38 19.05 -0.44 -15.63
N THR A 39 17.88 0.18 -15.48
CA THR A 39 17.20 0.96 -16.53
C THR A 39 18.05 2.15 -16.96
N VAL A 40 18.60 2.88 -16.00
CA VAL A 40 19.46 4.04 -16.25
C VAL A 40 20.73 3.63 -16.99
N ALA A 41 21.40 2.56 -16.54
CA ALA A 41 22.62 2.07 -17.17
C ALA A 41 22.37 1.60 -18.62
N GLU A 42 21.25 0.92 -18.86
CA GLU A 42 20.87 0.44 -20.19
C GLU A 42 20.60 1.61 -21.16
N GLU A 43 19.81 2.61 -20.77
CA GLU A 43 19.52 3.75 -21.64
C GLU A 43 20.78 4.58 -21.95
N VAL A 44 21.62 4.85 -20.93
CA VAL A 44 22.87 5.59 -21.11
C VAL A 44 23.84 4.79 -22.01
N GLY A 45 23.91 3.46 -21.82
CA GLY A 45 24.79 2.58 -22.60
C GLY A 45 24.42 2.50 -24.10
N ARG A 46 23.16 2.74 -24.47
CA ARG A 46 22.71 2.80 -25.87
C ARG A 46 23.14 4.08 -26.57
N GLY A 47 23.68 5.05 -25.89
CA GLY A 47 24.13 6.34 -26.42
C GLY A 47 22.98 7.31 -26.71
N GLY A 48 22.97 8.44 -26.04
CA GLY A 48 21.93 9.46 -26.21
C GLY A 48 21.40 9.98 -24.87
N GLY A 49 21.80 9.36 -23.76
CA GLY A 49 21.33 9.72 -22.43
C GLY A 49 19.93 9.17 -22.12
N LEU A 50 19.33 9.65 -21.03
CA LEU A 50 18.00 9.19 -20.60
C LEU A 50 16.90 9.80 -21.47
N SER A 51 15.89 9.01 -21.77
CA SER A 51 14.66 9.47 -22.42
C SER A 51 13.91 10.49 -21.53
N GLN A 52 13.05 11.30 -22.12
CA GLN A 52 12.22 12.23 -21.36
C GLN A 52 11.26 11.51 -20.41
N ASP A 53 10.73 10.36 -20.84
CA ASP A 53 9.79 9.56 -20.04
C ASP A 53 10.51 8.95 -18.83
N THR A 54 11.73 8.44 -19.01
CA THR A 54 12.54 7.93 -17.90
C THR A 54 12.88 9.03 -16.91
N ARG A 55 13.33 10.20 -17.37
CA ARG A 55 13.61 11.34 -16.49
C ARG A 55 12.37 11.79 -15.71
N ARG A 56 11.19 11.80 -16.35
CA ARG A 56 9.92 12.13 -15.71
C ARG A 56 9.53 11.09 -14.66
N SER A 57 9.69 9.81 -14.97
CA SER A 57 9.41 8.71 -14.02
C SER A 57 10.31 8.78 -12.79
N LEU A 58 11.62 9.01 -13.00
CA LEU A 58 12.58 9.21 -11.92
C LEU A 58 12.24 10.43 -11.06
N ALA A 59 11.78 11.54 -11.67
CA ALA A 59 11.38 12.74 -10.94
C ALA A 59 10.13 12.49 -10.08
N VAL A 60 9.14 11.75 -10.57
CA VAL A 60 7.97 11.35 -9.78
C VAL A 60 8.42 10.57 -8.55
N ARG A 61 9.21 9.52 -8.74
CA ARG A 61 9.74 8.71 -7.63
C ARG A 61 10.56 9.53 -6.63
N ALA A 62 11.37 10.46 -7.11
CA ALA A 62 12.13 11.35 -6.25
C ALA A 62 11.23 12.20 -5.35
N PHE A 63 10.13 12.75 -5.88
CA PHE A 63 9.18 13.50 -5.07
C PHE A 63 8.40 12.60 -4.10
N GLU A 64 8.07 11.37 -4.47
CA GLU A 64 7.42 10.40 -3.58
C GLU A 64 8.32 10.05 -2.38
N VAL A 65 9.59 9.71 -2.64
CA VAL A 65 10.56 9.40 -1.57
C VAL A 65 10.78 10.59 -0.61
N ILE A 66 10.88 11.80 -1.15
CA ILE A 66 11.05 12.99 -0.31
C ILE A 66 9.78 13.30 0.49
N ALA A 67 8.60 13.14 -0.11
CA ALA A 67 7.33 13.36 0.60
C ALA A 67 7.15 12.36 1.76
N ASP A 68 7.61 11.12 1.57
CA ASP A 68 7.57 10.10 2.61
C ASP A 68 8.57 10.40 3.74
N TYR A 69 9.78 10.83 3.39
CA TYR A 69 10.77 11.30 4.35
C TYR A 69 10.26 12.49 5.18
N ASP A 70 9.71 13.52 4.53
CA ASP A 70 9.13 14.69 5.22
C ASP A 70 7.97 14.28 6.15
N ARG A 71 7.18 13.28 5.76
CA ARG A 71 6.10 12.73 6.59
C ARG A 71 6.63 12.06 7.83
N GLN A 72 7.64 11.20 7.70
CA GLN A 72 8.27 10.52 8.85
C GLN A 72 8.83 11.53 9.86
N ILE A 73 9.45 12.61 9.38
CA ILE A 73 9.89 13.69 10.25
C ILE A 73 8.72 14.35 10.99
N ALA A 74 7.65 14.68 10.25
CA ALA A 74 6.48 15.34 10.82
C ALA A 74 5.79 14.45 11.87
N ASP A 75 5.63 13.16 11.60
CA ASP A 75 5.05 12.20 12.52
C ASP A 75 5.92 12.05 13.78
N TRP A 76 7.25 11.93 13.60
CA TRP A 76 8.19 11.89 14.73
C TRP A 76 8.17 13.18 15.57
N MET A 77 8.05 14.35 14.95
CA MET A 77 7.96 15.63 15.69
C MET A 77 6.70 15.73 16.55
N VAL A 78 5.60 15.07 16.15
CA VAL A 78 4.37 15.03 16.94
C VAL A 78 4.52 14.11 18.15
N ASP A 79 5.09 12.93 17.95
CA ASP A 79 5.10 11.87 18.96
C ASP A 79 6.43 11.78 19.74
N GLY A 80 7.53 12.24 19.14
CA GLY A 80 8.90 12.02 19.64
C GLY A 80 9.53 13.22 20.36
N LEU A 81 8.99 14.44 20.24
CA LEU A 81 9.51 15.60 20.96
C LEU A 81 8.76 15.81 22.27
N PRO A 82 9.49 16.09 23.38
CA PRO A 82 8.84 16.42 24.64
C PRO A 82 8.01 17.72 24.49
N SER A 83 6.75 17.67 24.90
CA SER A 83 5.90 18.85 24.93
C SER A 83 6.38 19.83 26.01
N GLU A 84 6.75 21.05 25.62
CA GLU A 84 7.11 22.13 26.58
C GLU A 84 5.90 22.71 27.33
N THR A 85 4.70 22.25 27.03
CA THR A 85 3.47 22.68 27.72
C THR A 85 3.17 21.78 28.93
N GLU A 86 3.99 21.86 29.98
CA GLU A 86 3.55 21.51 31.33
C GLU A 86 2.53 22.56 31.77
N GLY A 87 1.24 22.27 31.68
CA GLY A 87 0.24 23.13 32.28
C GLY A 87 -1.13 23.20 31.64
N ALA A 88 -1.39 22.61 30.49
CA ALA A 88 -2.77 22.44 30.04
C ALA A 88 -3.40 21.24 30.80
N PRO A 89 -4.58 21.41 31.45
CA PRO A 89 -5.26 20.27 32.03
C PRO A 89 -5.60 19.30 30.90
N ALA A 90 -4.85 18.22 30.85
CA ALA A 90 -5.24 17.09 30.02
C ALA A 90 -6.64 16.70 30.47
N THR A 91 -7.62 16.81 29.61
CA THR A 91 -8.87 16.08 29.78
C THR A 91 -8.48 14.61 29.61
N THR A 92 -7.90 14.06 30.67
CA THR A 92 -7.58 12.65 30.73
C THR A 92 -8.86 11.87 30.77
N VAL A 93 -9.36 11.52 29.60
CA VAL A 93 -9.89 10.18 29.50
C VAL A 93 -8.65 9.32 29.71
N ASP A 94 -8.62 8.54 30.79
CA ASP A 94 -7.59 7.52 31.03
C ASP A 94 -7.76 6.43 29.96
N ALA A 95 -7.46 6.78 28.70
CA ALA A 95 -7.29 5.87 27.62
C ALA A 95 -5.85 5.40 27.77
N GLY A 96 -5.68 4.17 28.21
CA GLY A 96 -4.38 3.47 28.11
C GLY A 96 -3.74 3.65 26.74
N PRO A 97 -2.52 3.15 26.48
CA PRO A 97 -1.66 3.54 25.38
C PRO A 97 -2.47 3.77 24.11
N ASP A 98 -2.33 4.94 23.52
CA ASP A 98 -3.17 5.51 22.45
C ASP A 98 -3.65 4.43 21.46
N VAL A 99 -4.83 3.91 21.72
CA VAL A 99 -5.42 2.82 20.90
C VAL A 99 -5.93 3.38 19.57
N LEU A 100 -6.16 4.70 19.52
CA LEU A 100 -6.67 5.36 18.32
C LEU A 100 -5.80 6.57 17.98
N PRO A 101 -5.11 6.55 16.83
CA PRO A 101 -4.29 7.66 16.40
C PRO A 101 -5.16 8.90 16.11
N THR A 102 -4.67 10.09 16.45
CA THR A 102 -5.34 11.36 16.15
C THR A 102 -5.44 11.60 14.63
N ARG A 103 -4.58 10.96 13.86
CA ARG A 103 -4.58 11.00 12.40
C ARG A 103 -4.33 9.61 11.84
N LEU A 104 -5.23 9.12 10.99
CA LEU A 104 -5.06 7.88 10.23
C LEU A 104 -4.76 8.21 8.78
N THR A 105 -3.64 7.71 8.26
CA THR A 105 -3.30 7.77 6.84
C THR A 105 -3.38 6.37 6.26
N LEU A 106 -4.11 6.20 5.16
CA LEU A 106 -4.17 4.95 4.40
C LEU A 106 -3.43 5.17 3.08
N ASP A 107 -2.30 4.51 2.93
CA ASP A 107 -1.59 4.43 1.66
C ASP A 107 -1.97 3.12 0.96
N ALA A 108 -2.47 3.25 -0.27
CA ALA A 108 -2.97 2.12 -1.02
C ALA A 108 -2.68 2.26 -2.52
N THR A 109 -1.97 1.28 -3.07
CA THR A 109 -1.66 1.21 -4.48
C THR A 109 -2.69 0.39 -5.23
N ARG A 110 -3.16 0.88 -6.39
CA ARG A 110 -4.11 0.14 -7.22
C ARG A 110 -3.45 -1.13 -7.77
N ALA A 111 -3.97 -2.29 -7.36
CA ALA A 111 -3.50 -3.60 -7.79
C ALA A 111 -4.14 -4.03 -9.11
N GLU A 112 -5.45 -3.78 -9.29
CA GLU A 112 -6.15 -4.11 -10.52
C GLU A 112 -7.41 -3.27 -10.73
N VAL A 113 -7.83 -3.13 -11.97
CA VAL A 113 -9.15 -2.59 -12.35
C VAL A 113 -10.10 -3.78 -12.54
N LEU A 114 -11.22 -3.74 -11.85
CA LEU A 114 -12.23 -4.79 -11.95
C LEU A 114 -13.08 -4.62 -13.21
N ARG A 115 -13.76 -5.68 -13.64
CA ARG A 115 -14.62 -5.66 -14.83
C ARG A 115 -15.70 -4.57 -14.73
N TYR A 116 -16.30 -4.38 -13.55
CA TYR A 116 -17.19 -3.28 -13.16
C TYR A 116 -17.33 -3.25 -11.63
N GLY A 117 -17.94 -2.21 -11.09
CA GLY A 117 -18.22 -2.04 -9.66
C GLY A 117 -19.37 -2.92 -9.18
N GLU A 118 -20.21 -2.39 -8.28
CA GLU A 118 -21.42 -3.09 -7.83
C GLU A 118 -22.44 -3.25 -8.98
N ASN A 119 -22.61 -2.21 -9.80
CA ASN A 119 -23.45 -2.22 -10.98
C ASN A 119 -22.62 -2.12 -12.26
N PRO A 120 -23.12 -2.61 -13.41
CA PRO A 120 -22.36 -2.69 -14.66
C PRO A 120 -21.84 -1.36 -15.21
N HIS A 121 -22.46 -0.23 -14.86
CA HIS A 121 -22.03 1.10 -15.29
C HIS A 121 -21.00 1.76 -14.36
N GLN A 122 -20.69 1.13 -13.23
CA GLN A 122 -19.73 1.64 -12.25
C GLN A 122 -18.34 1.09 -12.52
N VAL A 123 -17.31 1.92 -12.27
CA VAL A 123 -15.93 1.47 -12.27
C VAL A 123 -15.57 0.96 -10.88
N GLY A 124 -14.86 -0.17 -10.83
CA GLY A 124 -14.35 -0.75 -9.61
C GLY A 124 -12.86 -1.02 -9.73
N ALA A 125 -12.15 -0.96 -8.64
CA ALA A 125 -10.73 -1.33 -8.57
C ALA A 125 -10.41 -1.96 -7.22
N ARG A 126 -9.41 -2.84 -7.21
CA ARG A 126 -8.83 -3.37 -6.00
C ARG A 126 -7.54 -2.61 -5.71
N TYR A 127 -7.39 -2.20 -4.46
CA TYR A 127 -6.18 -1.60 -3.94
C TYR A 127 -5.53 -2.53 -2.92
N ARG A 128 -4.23 -2.44 -2.78
CA ARG A 128 -3.46 -3.12 -1.74
C ARG A 128 -2.79 -2.10 -0.84
N THR A 129 -2.65 -2.43 0.43
CA THR A 129 -1.90 -1.68 1.43
C THR A 129 -0.70 -2.49 1.88
N GLY A 130 0.43 -1.84 2.16
CA GLY A 130 1.64 -2.50 2.64
C GLY A 130 2.08 -3.67 1.76
N ASP A 131 2.51 -4.76 2.39
CA ASP A 131 3.08 -5.95 1.73
C ASP A 131 2.05 -6.82 0.99
N GLY A 132 0.82 -6.36 0.91
CA GLY A 132 -0.26 -7.08 0.25
C GLY A 132 -0.91 -8.17 1.12
N GLY A 133 -1.97 -8.78 0.59
CA GLY A 133 -2.78 -9.77 1.28
C GLY A 133 -2.93 -11.08 0.49
N CYS A 134 -3.89 -11.92 0.91
CA CYS A 134 -4.20 -13.18 0.22
C CYS A 134 -4.59 -12.95 -1.25
N TRP A 135 -5.26 -11.85 -1.55
CA TRP A 135 -5.68 -11.48 -2.90
C TRP A 135 -4.51 -11.17 -3.85
N ASP A 136 -3.37 -10.73 -3.35
CA ASP A 136 -2.20 -10.46 -4.20
C ASP A 136 -1.46 -11.74 -4.59
N ARG A 137 -1.73 -12.84 -3.86
CA ARG A 137 -1.25 -14.19 -4.15
C ARG A 137 -2.29 -15.07 -4.84
N ALA A 138 -3.53 -14.60 -4.95
CA ALA A 138 -4.60 -15.33 -5.61
C ALA A 138 -4.35 -15.42 -7.12
N GLN A 139 -4.57 -16.60 -7.71
CA GLN A 139 -4.42 -16.84 -9.13
C GLN A 139 -5.78 -17.26 -9.73
N GLN A 140 -6.25 -16.47 -10.68
CA GLN A 140 -7.42 -16.85 -11.46
C GLN A 140 -7.00 -17.74 -12.63
N HIS A 141 -7.38 -19.02 -12.59
CA HIS A 141 -6.98 -19.99 -13.60
C HIS A 141 -7.84 -19.92 -14.88
N GLN A 142 -9.08 -19.48 -14.78
CA GLN A 142 -10.00 -19.39 -15.91
C GLN A 142 -11.16 -18.42 -15.64
N GLY A 143 -11.96 -18.16 -16.66
CA GLY A 143 -13.14 -17.30 -16.57
C GLY A 143 -12.86 -15.85 -16.95
N LYS A 144 -13.89 -15.01 -16.81
CA LYS A 144 -13.82 -13.57 -17.08
C LYS A 144 -13.20 -12.84 -15.91
N ALA A 145 -12.60 -11.65 -16.16
CA ALA A 145 -12.19 -10.76 -15.11
C ALA A 145 -13.30 -10.54 -14.08
N MET A 146 -12.95 -10.54 -12.81
CA MET A 146 -13.91 -10.40 -11.71
C MET A 146 -14.52 -9.01 -11.65
N SER A 147 -15.79 -8.93 -11.24
CA SER A 147 -16.44 -7.70 -10.82
C SER A 147 -16.25 -7.49 -9.32
N TYR A 148 -16.66 -6.32 -8.81
CA TYR A 148 -16.68 -6.06 -7.37
C TYR A 148 -17.45 -7.14 -6.61
N LEU A 149 -18.65 -7.51 -7.05
CA LEU A 149 -19.45 -8.55 -6.39
C LEU A 149 -18.78 -9.93 -6.41
N ASN A 150 -18.05 -10.27 -7.48
CA ASN A 150 -17.32 -11.54 -7.51
C ASN A 150 -16.17 -11.56 -6.48
N VAL A 151 -15.45 -10.44 -6.32
CA VAL A 151 -14.41 -10.32 -5.28
C VAL A 151 -15.04 -10.37 -3.90
N TYR A 152 -16.16 -9.69 -3.70
CA TYR A 152 -16.89 -9.65 -2.43
C TYR A 152 -17.40 -11.02 -1.99
N ASP A 153 -18.03 -11.76 -2.92
CA ASP A 153 -18.49 -13.14 -2.67
C ASP A 153 -17.31 -14.08 -2.39
N ALA A 154 -16.24 -13.97 -3.16
CA ALA A 154 -15.07 -14.83 -2.99
C ALA A 154 -14.32 -14.53 -1.69
N ASP A 155 -14.24 -13.26 -1.24
CA ASP A 155 -13.67 -12.90 0.06
C ASP A 155 -14.52 -13.48 1.21
N ALA A 156 -15.83 -13.39 1.11
CA ALA A 156 -16.73 -14.00 2.09
C ALA A 156 -16.57 -15.53 2.15
N ALA A 157 -16.45 -16.19 0.99
CA ALA A 157 -16.19 -17.63 0.92
C ALA A 157 -14.85 -18.00 1.56
N TRP A 158 -13.80 -17.24 1.26
CA TRP A 158 -12.46 -17.44 1.82
C TRP A 158 -12.46 -17.31 3.35
N ARG A 159 -13.05 -16.25 3.88
CA ARG A 159 -13.14 -16.03 5.34
C ARG A 159 -13.94 -17.13 6.02
N LEU A 160 -15.06 -17.53 5.45
CA LEU A 160 -15.89 -18.58 6.03
C LEU A 160 -15.16 -19.91 6.05
N VAL A 161 -14.56 -20.37 4.94
CA VAL A 161 -13.87 -21.65 4.90
C VAL A 161 -12.70 -21.71 5.92
N TRP A 162 -11.97 -20.63 6.11
CA TRP A 162 -10.92 -20.54 7.11
C TRP A 162 -11.44 -20.58 8.55
N SER A 163 -12.63 -20.07 8.80
CA SER A 163 -13.24 -20.09 10.14
C SER A 163 -13.71 -21.49 10.56
N LEU A 164 -13.82 -22.42 9.61
CA LEU A 164 -14.23 -23.81 9.88
C LEU A 164 -13.08 -24.72 10.39
N GLY A 165 -11.86 -24.19 10.48
CA GLY A 165 -10.68 -24.90 10.99
C GLY A 165 -9.91 -25.66 9.90
N ASP A 166 -9.07 -26.61 10.32
CA ASP A 166 -8.05 -27.25 9.47
C ASP A 166 -8.55 -28.49 8.68
N ARG A 167 -9.78 -28.92 8.94
CA ARG A 167 -10.35 -30.08 8.24
C ARG A 167 -10.82 -29.68 6.83
N PRO A 168 -10.88 -30.63 5.88
CA PRO A 168 -11.46 -30.40 4.57
C PRO A 168 -12.87 -29.79 4.69
N ALA A 169 -13.07 -28.65 4.06
CA ALA A 169 -14.32 -27.90 4.15
C ALA A 169 -14.76 -27.35 2.78
N ALA A 170 -16.06 -27.28 2.59
CA ALA A 170 -16.69 -26.65 1.42
C ALA A 170 -17.70 -25.61 1.86
N VAL A 171 -17.76 -24.48 1.15
CA VAL A 171 -18.71 -23.39 1.40
C VAL A 171 -19.35 -22.96 0.09
N VAL A 172 -20.61 -22.58 0.16
CA VAL A 172 -21.36 -21.98 -0.95
C VAL A 172 -21.86 -20.61 -0.51
N ILE A 173 -21.46 -19.58 -1.25
CA ILE A 173 -21.75 -18.18 -0.92
C ILE A 173 -22.63 -17.56 -2.02
N LYS A 174 -23.57 -16.74 -1.60
CA LYS A 174 -24.35 -15.86 -2.45
C LYS A 174 -24.58 -14.53 -1.76
N HIS A 175 -24.26 -13.42 -2.43
CA HIS A 175 -24.37 -12.06 -1.87
C HIS A 175 -23.65 -11.93 -0.52
N ALA A 176 -22.41 -12.46 -0.48
CA ALA A 176 -21.55 -12.53 0.70
C ALA A 176 -22.15 -13.26 1.92
N ASN A 177 -23.24 -13.98 1.75
CA ASN A 177 -23.85 -14.77 2.81
C ASN A 177 -23.75 -16.27 2.51
N PRO A 178 -23.61 -17.12 3.54
CA PRO A 178 -23.54 -18.55 3.38
C PRO A 178 -24.90 -19.13 2.97
N CYS A 179 -24.91 -19.88 1.86
CA CYS A 179 -26.01 -20.76 1.47
C CYS A 179 -25.80 -22.16 2.02
N GLY A 180 -24.55 -22.57 2.21
CA GLY A 180 -24.17 -23.84 2.78
C GLY A 180 -22.70 -23.82 3.22
N ALA A 181 -22.42 -24.63 4.24
CA ALA A 181 -21.06 -24.87 4.74
C ALA A 181 -21.00 -26.27 5.33
N ALA A 182 -19.96 -27.03 5.03
CA ALA A 182 -19.74 -28.35 5.58
C ALA A 182 -18.26 -28.64 5.81
N VAL A 183 -18.00 -29.51 6.77
CA VAL A 183 -16.67 -30.05 7.11
C VAL A 183 -16.76 -31.56 7.08
N ALA A 184 -15.83 -32.23 6.41
CA ALA A 184 -15.80 -33.68 6.35
C ALA A 184 -14.35 -34.21 6.39
N ASP A 185 -14.17 -35.52 6.18
CA ASP A 185 -12.84 -36.15 6.15
C ASP A 185 -12.12 -35.91 4.80
N ASP A 186 -12.88 -35.59 3.75
CA ASP A 186 -12.36 -35.23 2.44
C ASP A 186 -13.23 -34.14 1.78
N LEU A 187 -12.70 -33.48 0.75
CA LEU A 187 -13.37 -32.36 0.06
C LEU A 187 -14.62 -32.80 -0.72
N VAL A 188 -14.64 -34.00 -1.25
CA VAL A 188 -15.79 -34.51 -2.03
C VAL A 188 -16.98 -34.72 -1.11
N THR A 189 -16.73 -35.27 0.08
CA THR A 189 -17.76 -35.50 1.10
C THR A 189 -18.23 -34.17 1.72
N ALA A 190 -17.35 -33.16 1.83
CA ALA A 190 -17.73 -31.84 2.31
C ALA A 190 -18.58 -31.06 1.32
N TYR A 191 -18.41 -31.28 0.02
CA TYR A 191 -19.16 -30.63 -1.06
C TYR A 191 -20.51 -31.33 -1.32
#